data_8fb5cbbee06cfa813f20f4dc18b967ea
#
_entry.id   8fb5cbbee06cfa813f20f4dc18b967ea
#
_cell.length_a   1.000
_cell.length_b   1.000
_cell.length_c   1.000
_cell.angle_alpha   90.00
_cell.angle_beta   90.00
_cell.angle_gamma   90.00
#
_symmetry.space_group_name_H-M   'P 1'
#
loop_
_entity.id
_entity.type
_entity.pdbx_description
1 polymer ?
#
loop_
_entity_poly.entity_id
_entity_poly.type
_entity_poly.pdbx_seq_one_letter_code
_entity_poly.pdbx_strand_id
1 'polypeptide(L)'
;GEVDKYEDNYYFYESSLLVHVDSNNCIDEIEIRNDEEHSHVVMLNGTNIFSEMKDVVIELIVRLNQSPAEDELGTYEAKRIGLAYSFSMTDEEIEEMISEAKEEGTYEEMKEEIEADIKRAKYLQTISIRKPK
;
A
#
# COMPACT_ATOMS: atom_id res chain seq x y z
N GLY A 1 10.57 10.80 -16.29
CA GLY A 1 11.04 11.16 -14.96
C GLY A 1 12.47 10.76 -14.74
N GLU A 2 13.10 11.38 -13.78
CA GLU A 2 14.45 11.02 -13.39
C GLU A 2 14.46 9.67 -12.69
N VAL A 3 15.49 8.88 -12.97
CA VAL A 3 15.69 7.58 -12.33
C VAL A 3 16.86 7.69 -11.38
N ASP A 4 16.61 7.45 -10.11
CA ASP A 4 17.65 7.38 -9.09
C ASP A 4 17.94 5.90 -8.80
N LYS A 5 19.23 5.58 -8.70
CA LYS A 5 19.67 4.23 -8.35
C LYS A 5 20.39 4.24 -7.03
N TYR A 6 20.01 3.36 -6.10
CA TYR A 6 20.71 3.13 -4.85
C TYR A 6 20.82 1.63 -4.59
N GLU A 7 22.08 1.12 -4.54
CA GLU A 7 22.36 -0.31 -4.43
C GLU A 7 21.69 -1.07 -5.59
N ASP A 8 20.78 -2.03 -5.29
CA ASP A 8 20.07 -2.83 -6.27
C ASP A 8 18.64 -2.31 -6.54
N ASN A 9 18.36 -1.05 -6.14
CA ASN A 9 17.05 -0.44 -6.29
C ASN A 9 17.08 0.71 -7.28
N TYR A 10 16.07 0.76 -8.13
CA TYR A 10 15.85 1.87 -9.07
C TYR A 10 14.57 2.58 -8.65
N TYR A 11 14.65 3.90 -8.48
CA TYR A 11 13.55 4.72 -8.01
C TYR A 11 13.06 5.62 -9.13
N PHE A 12 11.76 5.63 -9.35
CA PHE A 12 11.09 6.41 -10.39
C PHE A 12 10.01 7.28 -9.76
N TYR A 13 9.67 8.37 -10.41
CA TYR A 13 8.56 9.25 -9.98
C TYR A 13 8.64 9.63 -8.51
N GLU A 14 9.79 10.17 -8.10
CA GLU A 14 10.03 10.59 -6.71
C GLU A 14 9.79 9.45 -5.70
N SER A 15 10.24 8.25 -6.05
CA SER A 15 10.14 7.04 -5.22
C SER A 15 8.73 6.47 -5.09
N SER A 16 7.77 6.89 -5.93
CA SER A 16 6.44 6.26 -5.96
C SER A 16 6.44 4.94 -6.72
N LEU A 17 7.45 4.69 -7.51
CA LEU A 17 7.69 3.41 -8.18
C LEU A 17 9.12 2.96 -7.89
N LEU A 18 9.27 1.78 -7.29
CA LEU A 18 10.57 1.20 -6.95
C LEU A 18 10.71 -0.16 -7.62
N VAL A 19 11.85 -0.35 -8.28
CA VAL A 19 12.20 -1.62 -8.92
C VAL A 19 13.46 -2.17 -8.27
N HIS A 20 13.38 -3.38 -7.72
CA HIS A 20 14.52 -4.07 -7.14
C HIS A 20 15.02 -5.14 -8.10
N VAL A 21 16.34 -5.24 -8.24
CA VAL A 21 16.99 -6.27 -9.07
C VAL A 21 17.82 -7.22 -8.21
N ASP A 22 17.91 -8.46 -8.64
CA ASP A 22 18.69 -9.48 -7.95
C ASP A 22 20.18 -9.44 -8.37
N SER A 23 20.97 -10.36 -7.85
CA SER A 23 22.41 -10.46 -8.14
C SER A 23 22.73 -10.74 -9.63
N ASN A 24 21.74 -11.24 -10.38
CA ASN A 24 21.86 -11.49 -11.82
C ASN A 24 21.35 -10.31 -12.65
N ASN A 25 21.07 -9.17 -12.01
CA ASN A 25 20.51 -7.97 -12.64
C ASN A 25 19.14 -8.20 -13.28
N CYS A 26 18.35 -9.14 -12.70
CA CYS A 26 16.97 -9.41 -13.11
C CYS A 26 16.01 -8.80 -12.08
N ILE A 27 14.89 -8.25 -12.55
CA ILE A 27 13.87 -7.68 -11.67
C ILE A 27 13.24 -8.79 -10.82
N ASP A 28 13.26 -8.64 -9.49
CA ASP A 28 12.65 -9.58 -8.55
C ASP A 28 11.51 -8.99 -7.74
N GLU A 29 11.41 -7.65 -7.68
CA GLU A 29 10.32 -6.98 -6.98
C GLU A 29 10.02 -5.62 -7.61
N ILE A 30 8.74 -5.29 -7.72
CA ILE A 30 8.27 -3.97 -8.12
C ILE A 30 7.31 -3.49 -7.05
N GLU A 31 7.61 -2.35 -6.43
CA GLU A 31 6.75 -1.71 -5.44
C GLU A 31 6.16 -0.43 -6.00
N ILE A 32 4.86 -0.26 -5.86
CA ILE A 32 4.13 0.91 -6.32
C ILE A 32 3.41 1.54 -5.15
N ARG A 33 3.61 2.85 -4.97
CA ARG A 33 2.95 3.62 -3.91
C ARG A 33 1.74 4.34 -4.50
N ASN A 34 0.64 4.32 -3.77
CA ASN A 34 -0.56 5.09 -4.10
C ASN A 34 -0.32 6.54 -3.67
N ASP A 35 0.18 7.33 -4.60
CA ASP A 35 0.64 8.70 -4.37
C ASP A 35 -0.33 9.67 -5.05
N GLU A 36 -0.78 10.71 -4.33
CA GLU A 36 -1.70 11.71 -4.86
C GLU A 36 -1.07 12.53 -6.00
N GLU A 37 0.26 12.75 -5.95
CA GLU A 37 0.98 13.50 -7.00
C GLU A 37 1.24 12.68 -8.24
N HIS A 38 1.40 11.37 -8.10
CA HIS A 38 1.69 10.44 -9.19
C HIS A 38 0.62 9.36 -9.22
N SER A 39 -0.47 9.64 -9.94
CA SER A 39 -1.63 8.73 -10.02
C SER A 39 -1.29 7.47 -10.80
N HIS A 40 -0.78 6.46 -10.13
CA HIS A 40 -0.55 5.16 -10.73
C HIS A 40 -1.85 4.36 -10.80
N VAL A 41 -2.08 3.72 -11.93
CA VAL A 41 -3.19 2.80 -12.10
C VAL A 41 -2.63 1.39 -12.02
N VAL A 42 -3.11 0.61 -11.08
CA VAL A 42 -2.68 -0.79 -10.92
C VAL A 42 -3.91 -1.68 -11.12
N MET A 43 -3.93 -2.38 -12.24
CA MET A 43 -5.04 -3.26 -12.58
C MET A 43 -4.77 -4.69 -12.13
N LEU A 44 -5.70 -5.25 -11.38
CA LEU A 44 -5.67 -6.64 -10.97
C LEU A 44 -7.01 -7.27 -11.34
N ASN A 45 -6.99 -8.19 -12.26
CA ASN A 45 -8.18 -8.90 -12.73
C ASN A 45 -9.33 -7.95 -13.11
N GLY A 46 -8.99 -6.87 -13.83
CA GLY A 46 -9.97 -5.88 -14.29
C GLY A 46 -10.34 -4.80 -13.28
N THR A 47 -9.77 -4.82 -12.10
CA THR A 47 -10.05 -3.85 -11.04
C THR A 47 -8.84 -2.95 -10.79
N ASN A 48 -9.03 -1.63 -10.76
CA ASN A 48 -7.99 -0.70 -10.35
C ASN A 48 -7.91 -0.72 -8.82
N ILE A 49 -6.94 -1.43 -8.28
CA ILE A 49 -6.83 -1.69 -6.84
C ILE A 49 -6.43 -0.46 -6.02
N PHE A 50 -5.95 0.61 -6.64
CA PHE A 50 -5.65 1.86 -5.92
C PHE A 50 -6.86 2.80 -5.82
N SER A 51 -7.89 2.61 -6.63
CA SER A 51 -9.10 3.43 -6.58
C SER A 51 -10.30 2.72 -5.95
N GLU A 52 -10.22 1.41 -5.73
CA GLU A 52 -11.26 0.65 -5.06
C GLU A 52 -11.07 0.65 -3.54
N MET A 53 -12.17 0.54 -2.81
CA MET A 53 -12.13 0.43 -1.35
C MET A 53 -11.35 -0.81 -0.91
N LYS A 54 -10.61 -0.70 0.18
CA LYS A 54 -9.73 -1.77 0.68
C LYS A 54 -10.44 -3.12 0.87
N ASP A 55 -11.69 -3.11 1.33
CA ASP A 55 -12.43 -4.36 1.55
C ASP A 55 -12.67 -5.13 0.26
N VAL A 56 -12.97 -4.43 -0.82
CA VAL A 56 -13.16 -5.02 -2.16
C VAL A 56 -11.84 -5.60 -2.66
N VAL A 57 -10.75 -4.86 -2.47
CA VAL A 57 -9.40 -5.28 -2.90
C VAL A 57 -8.92 -6.50 -2.12
N ILE A 58 -9.11 -6.49 -0.80
CA ILE A 58 -8.73 -7.63 0.06
C ILE A 58 -9.48 -8.89 -0.36
N GLU A 59 -10.79 -8.78 -0.60
CA GLU A 59 -11.61 -9.90 -1.05
C GLU A 59 -11.12 -10.46 -2.37
N LEU A 60 -10.78 -9.59 -3.32
CA LEU A 60 -10.22 -9.99 -4.61
C LEU A 60 -8.89 -10.73 -4.44
N ILE A 61 -7.99 -10.20 -3.63
CA ILE A 61 -6.68 -10.80 -3.38
C ILE A 61 -6.83 -12.17 -2.70
N VAL A 62 -7.70 -12.28 -1.70
CA VAL A 62 -7.97 -13.55 -1.02
C VAL A 62 -8.49 -14.59 -2.02
N ARG A 63 -9.40 -14.21 -2.88
CA ARG A 63 -9.96 -15.10 -3.89
C ARG A 63 -8.90 -15.59 -4.88
N LEU A 64 -8.05 -14.69 -5.38
CA LEU A 64 -6.98 -15.05 -6.32
C LEU A 64 -5.88 -15.88 -5.65
N ASN A 65 -5.55 -15.54 -4.40
CA ASN A 65 -4.55 -16.26 -3.61
C ASN A 65 -5.07 -17.60 -3.07
N GLN A 66 -6.39 -17.77 -3.03
CA GLN A 66 -7.08 -18.93 -2.45
C GLN A 66 -6.81 -19.12 -0.96
N SER A 67 -6.36 -18.08 -0.29
CA SER A 67 -6.17 -18.03 1.16
C SER A 67 -5.95 -16.57 1.58
N PRO A 68 -6.19 -16.24 2.86
CA PRO A 68 -5.89 -14.91 3.38
C PRO A 68 -4.40 -14.60 3.26
N ALA A 69 -4.08 -13.33 3.11
CA ALA A 69 -2.70 -12.87 3.14
C ALA A 69 -2.11 -13.01 4.55
N GLU A 70 -0.81 -13.27 4.64
CA GLU A 70 -0.11 -13.35 5.91
C GLU A 70 0.31 -11.94 6.35
N ASP A 71 0.02 -11.58 7.59
CA ASP A 71 0.38 -10.29 8.17
C ASP A 71 1.79 -10.38 8.79
N GLU A 72 2.71 -9.56 8.25
CA GLU A 72 4.05 -9.41 8.80
C GLU A 72 4.28 -7.92 9.10
N LEU A 73 4.06 -7.52 10.35
CA LEU A 73 4.31 -6.15 10.83
C LEU A 73 3.61 -5.07 9.98
N GLY A 74 2.35 -5.30 9.63
CA GLY A 74 1.55 -4.34 8.87
C GLY A 74 1.64 -4.46 7.36
N THR A 75 2.49 -5.34 6.86
CA THR A 75 2.52 -5.72 5.45
C THR A 75 1.84 -7.07 5.28
N TYR A 76 0.93 -7.16 4.34
CA TYR A 76 0.16 -8.37 4.07
C TYR A 76 0.71 -9.04 2.82
N GLU A 77 1.10 -10.30 2.93
CA GLU A 77 1.72 -11.03 1.83
C GLU A 77 0.82 -12.17 1.33
N ALA A 78 0.41 -12.08 0.07
CA ALA A 78 -0.33 -13.12 -0.64
C ALA A 78 0.68 -13.94 -1.45
N LYS A 79 1.29 -14.92 -0.81
CA LYS A 79 2.47 -15.63 -1.32
C LYS A 79 2.21 -16.40 -2.60
N ARG A 80 1.02 -17.00 -2.76
CA ARG A 80 0.71 -17.82 -3.95
C ARG A 80 0.68 -17.02 -5.23
N ILE A 81 0.28 -15.74 -5.15
CA ILE A 81 0.21 -14.88 -6.34
C ILE A 81 1.33 -13.85 -6.40
N GLY A 82 2.26 -13.87 -5.44
CA GLY A 82 3.42 -12.98 -5.45
C GLY A 82 3.08 -11.51 -5.23
N LEU A 83 2.05 -11.22 -4.42
CA LEU A 83 1.67 -9.85 -4.09
C LEU A 83 1.87 -9.58 -2.61
N ALA A 84 2.28 -8.36 -2.28
CA ALA A 84 2.25 -7.84 -0.93
C ALA A 84 1.62 -6.44 -0.95
N TYR A 85 0.92 -6.07 0.11
CA TYR A 85 0.24 -4.78 0.17
C TYR A 85 0.23 -4.22 1.59
N SER A 86 0.03 -2.91 1.68
CA SER A 86 -0.08 -2.24 2.97
C SER A 86 -1.11 -1.12 2.92
N PHE A 87 -1.53 -0.69 4.11
CA PHE A 87 -2.42 0.44 4.33
C PHE A 87 -1.69 1.50 5.14
N SER A 88 -2.14 2.75 5.03
CA SER A 88 -1.55 3.84 5.82
C SER A 88 -1.85 3.70 7.31
N MET A 89 -3.04 3.22 7.65
CA MET A 89 -3.48 3.03 9.04
C MET A 89 -4.44 1.85 9.12
N THR A 90 -4.38 1.10 10.22
CA THR A 90 -5.38 0.09 10.55
C THR A 90 -6.62 0.74 11.17
N ASP A 91 -7.72 0.01 11.24
CA ASP A 91 -8.94 0.51 11.88
C ASP A 91 -8.72 0.80 13.38
N GLU A 92 -7.90 -0.03 14.05
CA GLU A 92 -7.53 0.20 15.45
C GLU A 92 -6.72 1.49 15.62
N GLU A 93 -5.76 1.74 14.74
CA GLU A 93 -4.96 2.96 14.75
C GLU A 93 -5.82 4.21 14.54
N ILE A 94 -6.83 4.13 13.66
CA ILE A 94 -7.79 5.21 13.43
C ILE A 94 -8.59 5.49 14.70
N GLU A 95 -9.11 4.45 15.36
CA GLU A 95 -9.88 4.59 16.61
C GLU A 95 -9.03 5.21 17.72
N GLU A 96 -7.77 4.77 17.86
CA GLU A 96 -6.84 5.32 18.84
C GLU A 96 -6.55 6.80 18.58
N MET A 97 -6.32 7.17 17.32
CA MET A 97 -6.06 8.54 16.93
C MET A 97 -7.23 9.47 17.28
N ILE A 98 -8.45 9.04 16.99
CA ILE A 98 -9.67 9.78 17.32
C ILE A 98 -9.84 9.91 18.83
N SER A 99 -9.66 8.80 19.55
CA SER A 99 -9.79 8.78 21.02
C SER A 99 -8.79 9.70 21.70
N GLU A 100 -7.53 9.66 21.29
CA GLU A 100 -6.48 10.53 21.82
C GLU A 100 -6.78 12.01 21.56
N ALA A 101 -7.20 12.36 20.35
CA ALA A 101 -7.55 13.72 20.00
C ALA A 101 -8.71 14.25 20.84
N LYS A 102 -9.71 13.40 21.13
CA LYS A 102 -10.85 13.76 21.98
C LYS A 102 -10.43 13.93 23.44
N GLU A 103 -9.58 13.05 23.96
CA GLU A 103 -9.07 13.14 25.33
C GLU A 103 -8.22 14.40 25.54
N GLU A 104 -7.40 14.75 24.55
CA GLU A 104 -6.54 15.93 24.62
C GLU A 104 -7.28 17.23 24.31
N GLY A 105 -8.53 17.14 23.85
CA GLY A 105 -9.32 18.29 23.47
C GLY A 105 -8.89 18.95 22.16
N THR A 106 -8.14 18.23 21.33
CA THR A 106 -7.60 18.75 20.06
C THR A 106 -8.38 18.27 18.83
N TYR A 107 -9.41 17.47 19.02
CA TYR A 107 -10.17 16.87 17.92
C TYR A 107 -10.70 17.89 16.92
N GLU A 108 -11.32 18.97 17.39
CA GLU A 108 -11.88 19.99 16.50
C GLU A 108 -10.81 20.72 15.68
N GLU A 109 -9.65 20.97 16.28
CA GLU A 109 -8.52 21.59 15.59
C GLU A 109 -7.90 20.68 14.54
N MET A 110 -7.89 19.38 14.79
CA MET A 110 -7.26 18.36 13.93
C MET A 110 -8.25 17.66 13.01
N LYS A 111 -9.51 18.03 13.04
CA LYS A 111 -10.59 17.34 12.35
C LYS A 111 -10.33 17.14 10.86
N GLU A 112 -9.86 18.17 10.16
CA GLU A 112 -9.57 18.09 8.73
C GLU A 112 -8.44 17.12 8.41
N GLU A 113 -7.38 17.13 9.23
CA GLU A 113 -6.25 16.21 9.08
C GLU A 113 -6.67 14.77 9.37
N ILE A 114 -7.46 14.57 10.42
CA ILE A 114 -7.97 13.27 10.81
C ILE A 114 -8.87 12.69 9.71
N GLU A 115 -9.78 13.49 9.16
CA GLU A 115 -10.65 13.06 8.07
C GLU A 115 -9.86 12.72 6.81
N ALA A 116 -8.79 13.47 6.50
CA ALA A 116 -7.92 13.18 5.37
C ALA A 116 -7.16 11.86 5.58
N ASP A 117 -6.67 11.59 6.79
CA ASP A 117 -5.98 10.35 7.12
C ASP A 117 -6.92 9.15 7.03
N ILE A 118 -8.15 9.29 7.52
CA ILE A 118 -9.17 8.25 7.42
C ILE A 118 -9.50 7.95 5.95
N LYS A 119 -9.64 8.99 5.14
CA LYS A 119 -9.91 8.84 3.71
C LYS A 119 -8.80 8.06 3.02
N ARG A 120 -7.53 8.39 3.29
CA ARG A 120 -6.39 7.66 2.72
C ARG A 120 -6.36 6.19 3.16
N ALA A 121 -6.73 5.92 4.40
CA ALA A 121 -6.75 4.56 4.96
C ALA A 121 -7.82 3.65 4.35
N LYS A 122 -8.77 4.20 3.61
CA LYS A 122 -9.80 3.40 2.90
C LYS A 122 -9.27 2.69 1.66
N TYR A 123 -8.08 3.06 1.20
CA TYR A 123 -7.46 2.54 -0.02
C TYR A 123 -6.10 1.94 0.28
N LEU A 124 -5.61 1.06 -0.59
CA LEU A 124 -4.24 0.57 -0.48
C LEU A 124 -3.25 1.72 -0.55
N GLN A 125 -2.22 1.67 0.26
CA GLN A 125 -1.11 2.60 0.20
C GLN A 125 0.01 2.11 -0.71
N THR A 126 0.35 0.82 -0.61
CA THR A 126 1.37 0.22 -1.44
C THR A 126 0.94 -1.13 -1.95
N ILE A 127 1.46 -1.50 -3.10
CA ILE A 127 1.40 -2.85 -3.64
C ILE A 127 2.79 -3.24 -4.12
N SER A 128 3.22 -4.44 -3.80
CA SER A 128 4.47 -5.00 -4.30
C SER A 128 4.17 -6.25 -5.10
N ILE A 129 4.81 -6.35 -6.26
CA ILE A 129 4.77 -7.53 -7.11
C ILE A 129 6.12 -8.20 -6.94
N ARG A 130 6.10 -9.43 -6.45
CA ARG A 130 7.31 -10.19 -6.12
C ARG A 130 7.40 -11.45 -6.97
N LYS A 131 8.63 -11.81 -7.28
CA LYS A 131 8.89 -13.07 -7.97
C LYS A 131 8.41 -14.22 -7.09
N PRO A 132 7.60 -15.18 -7.59
CA PRO A 132 7.15 -16.33 -6.80
C PRO A 132 8.33 -17.14 -6.28
N LYS A 133 8.23 -17.54 -5.02
CA LYS A 133 9.25 -18.40 -4.41
C LYS A 133 8.96 -19.87 -4.69
#